data_6395fe8bb00d3d18f01e9df4887841ca
#
_entry.id   6395fe8bb00d3d18f01e9df4887841ca
#
_cell.length_a   1.000
_cell.length_b   1.000
_cell.length_c   1.000
_cell.angle_alpha   90.00
_cell.angle_beta   90.00
_cell.angle_gamma   90.00
#
_symmetry.space_group_name_H-M   'P 1'
#
loop_
_entity.id
_entity.type
_entity.pdbx_description
1 polymer ?
#
loop_
_entity_poly.entity_id
_entity_poly.type
_entity_poly.pdbx_seq_one_letter_code
_entity_poly.pdbx_strand_id
1 'polypeptide(L)'
;MPLINKLEGDPSYIQVADSIAERIATGVYAIRLPAERALAAEYDVAYQTLRRSMKLLRERGLIITRQGRGTFVAPSARPPSAQDEGQPADGDDR
;
A
#
# COMPACT_ATOMS: atom_id res chain seq x y z
N MET A 1 -16.69 11.77 -1.58
CA MET A 1 -15.65 12.57 -0.96
C MET A 1 -14.29 12.14 -1.45
N PRO A 2 -13.48 13.09 -1.88
CA PRO A 2 -12.17 12.71 -2.41
C PRO A 2 -11.29 12.16 -1.30
N LEU A 3 -10.53 11.16 -1.64
CA LEU A 3 -9.58 10.58 -0.71
C LEU A 3 -8.28 11.35 -0.66
N ILE A 4 -8.11 12.29 -1.57
CA ILE A 4 -6.89 13.07 -1.70
C ILE A 4 -7.23 14.53 -1.52
N ASN A 5 -6.41 15.22 -0.75
CA ASN A 5 -6.56 16.64 -0.58
C ASN A 5 -5.58 17.37 -1.50
N LYS A 6 -6.06 17.79 -2.63
CA LYS A 6 -5.18 18.42 -3.62
C LYS A 6 -4.85 19.87 -3.29
N LEU A 7 -5.38 20.38 -2.20
CA LEU A 7 -5.10 21.74 -1.80
C LEU A 7 -3.77 21.88 -1.09
N GLU A 8 -3.14 20.76 -0.75
CA GLU A 8 -1.93 20.80 0.04
C GLU A 8 -0.68 21.13 -0.77
N GLY A 9 -0.80 21.19 -2.08
CA GLY A 9 0.33 21.52 -2.90
C GLY A 9 1.20 20.35 -3.29
N ASP A 10 1.01 19.20 -2.68
CA ASP A 10 1.77 18.01 -3.07
C ASP A 10 1.21 17.43 -4.36
N PRO A 11 2.08 16.84 -5.19
CA PRO A 11 1.59 16.12 -6.35
C PRO A 11 0.61 15.02 -5.94
N SER A 12 -0.35 14.75 -6.81
CA SER A 12 -1.37 13.74 -6.52
C SER A 12 -0.77 12.40 -6.14
N TYR A 13 0.31 11.99 -6.80
CA TYR A 13 0.85 10.67 -6.51
C TYR A 13 1.41 10.58 -5.10
N ILE A 14 1.92 11.68 -4.55
CA ILE A 14 2.40 11.69 -3.17
C ILE A 14 1.22 11.58 -2.21
N GLN A 15 0.14 12.30 -2.49
CA GLN A 15 -1.03 12.25 -1.65
C GLN A 15 -1.64 10.85 -1.64
N VAL A 16 -1.69 10.20 -2.80
CA VAL A 16 -2.19 8.83 -2.88
C VAL A 16 -1.29 7.89 -2.08
N ALA A 17 0.03 8.04 -2.24
CA ALA A 17 0.96 7.19 -1.50
C ALA A 17 0.78 7.37 0.00
N ASP A 18 0.65 8.60 0.45
CA ASP A 18 0.47 8.87 1.88
C ASP A 18 -0.83 8.25 2.39
N SER A 19 -1.90 8.33 1.61
CA SER A 19 -3.17 7.75 2.00
C SER A 19 -3.06 6.23 2.09
N ILE A 20 -2.42 5.59 1.12
CA ILE A 20 -2.25 4.15 1.15
C ILE A 20 -1.36 3.76 2.32
N ALA A 21 -0.31 4.53 2.58
CA ALA A 21 0.57 4.26 3.72
C ALA A 21 -0.23 4.28 5.03
N GLU A 22 -1.15 5.20 5.16
CA GLU A 22 -1.97 5.26 6.36
C GLU A 22 -2.88 4.06 6.47
N ARG A 23 -3.46 3.62 5.36
CA ARG A 23 -4.31 2.42 5.38
C ARG A 23 -3.50 1.19 5.76
N ILE A 24 -2.25 1.13 5.33
CA ILE A 24 -1.37 0.04 5.76
C ILE A 24 -1.12 0.12 7.26
N ALA A 25 -0.82 1.32 7.75
CA ALA A 25 -0.51 1.49 9.16
C ALA A 25 -1.70 1.17 10.05
N THR A 26 -2.91 1.43 9.58
CA THR A 26 -4.10 1.18 10.38
C THR A 26 -4.70 -0.19 10.14
N GLY A 27 -4.09 -1.00 9.28
CA GLY A 27 -4.52 -2.38 9.08
C GLY A 27 -5.65 -2.54 8.08
N VAL A 28 -6.02 -1.49 7.36
CA VAL A 28 -7.04 -1.63 6.31
C VAL A 28 -6.57 -2.62 5.27
N TYR A 29 -5.30 -2.53 4.88
CA TYR A 29 -4.69 -3.55 4.03
C TYR A 29 -3.74 -4.33 4.91
N ALA A 30 -4.18 -5.49 5.37
CA ALA A 30 -3.38 -6.24 6.33
C ALA A 30 -2.21 -6.96 5.67
N ILE A 31 -2.47 -7.63 4.57
CA ILE A 31 -1.49 -8.49 3.93
C ILE A 31 -1.26 -8.07 2.48
N ARG A 32 -2.34 -7.81 1.76
CA ARG A 32 -2.29 -7.64 0.33
C ARG A 32 -3.07 -6.39 -0.07
N LEU A 33 -2.60 -5.71 -1.10
CA LEU A 33 -3.29 -4.56 -1.63
C LEU A 33 -4.18 -4.98 -2.79
N PRO A 34 -5.24 -4.20 -3.07
CA PRO A 34 -6.02 -4.43 -4.29
C PRO A 34 -5.16 -4.22 -5.53
N ALA A 35 -5.65 -4.67 -6.66
CA ALA A 35 -4.97 -4.47 -7.93
C ALA A 35 -4.79 -2.97 -8.20
N GLU A 36 -3.72 -2.64 -8.90
CA GLU A 36 -3.41 -1.23 -9.15
C GLU A 36 -4.53 -0.51 -9.87
N ARG A 37 -5.16 -1.18 -10.84
CA ARG A 37 -6.25 -0.52 -11.56
C ARG A 37 -7.45 -0.27 -10.66
N ALA A 38 -7.72 -1.18 -9.75
CA ALA A 38 -8.80 -0.97 -8.79
C ALA A 38 -8.48 0.19 -7.85
N LEU A 39 -7.23 0.29 -7.41
CA LEU A 39 -6.83 1.40 -6.56
C LEU A 39 -6.90 2.73 -7.31
N ALA A 40 -6.49 2.74 -8.58
CA ALA A 40 -6.57 3.98 -9.36
C ALA A 40 -8.02 4.44 -9.47
N ALA A 41 -8.94 3.49 -9.68
CA ALA A 41 -10.35 3.84 -9.76
C ALA A 41 -10.87 4.33 -8.42
N GLU A 42 -10.46 3.67 -7.35
CA GLU A 42 -10.92 4.06 -6.01
C GLU A 42 -10.46 5.47 -5.66
N TYR A 43 -9.22 5.81 -6.01
CA TYR A 43 -8.68 7.14 -5.72
C TYR A 43 -9.01 8.15 -6.80
N ASP A 44 -9.67 7.71 -7.86
CA ASP A 44 -10.07 8.60 -8.96
C ASP A 44 -8.86 9.34 -9.53
N VAL A 45 -7.82 8.58 -9.81
CA VAL A 45 -6.61 9.13 -10.42
C VAL A 45 -6.26 8.30 -11.64
N ALA A 46 -5.45 8.90 -12.51
CA ALA A 46 -4.97 8.18 -13.67
C ALA A 46 -4.13 7.00 -13.23
N TYR A 47 -4.15 5.94 -14.01
CA TYR A 47 -3.39 4.74 -13.70
C TYR A 47 -1.91 5.04 -13.52
N GLN A 48 -1.37 5.92 -14.36
CA GLN A 48 0.04 6.26 -14.24
C GLN A 48 0.36 6.97 -12.95
N THR A 49 -0.56 7.82 -12.49
CA THR A 49 -0.40 8.47 -11.19
C THR A 49 -0.36 7.43 -10.08
N LEU A 50 -1.26 6.46 -10.14
CA LEU A 50 -1.27 5.39 -9.14
C LEU A 50 0.03 4.61 -9.18
N ARG A 51 0.54 4.31 -10.36
CA ARG A 51 1.79 3.56 -10.47
C ARG A 51 2.96 4.32 -9.85
N ARG A 52 3.00 5.64 -10.00
CA ARG A 52 4.03 6.44 -9.35
C ARG A 52 3.90 6.36 -7.83
N SER A 53 2.67 6.36 -7.34
CA SER A 53 2.43 6.21 -5.90
C SER A 53 2.95 4.87 -5.40
N MET A 54 2.69 3.81 -6.16
CA MET A 54 3.14 2.49 -5.76
C MET A 54 4.65 2.39 -5.76
N LYS A 55 5.30 3.03 -6.74
CA LYS A 55 6.75 3.06 -6.76
C LYS A 55 7.30 3.74 -5.52
N LEU A 56 6.69 4.86 -5.13
CA LEU A 56 7.10 5.58 -3.94
C LEU A 56 6.94 4.70 -2.69
N LEU A 57 5.84 3.98 -2.61
CA LEU A 57 5.60 3.08 -1.48
C LEU A 57 6.64 1.97 -1.42
N ARG A 58 7.05 1.45 -2.57
CA ARG A 58 8.11 0.44 -2.60
C ARG A 58 9.43 1.05 -2.12
N GLU A 59 9.72 2.27 -2.54
CA GLU A 59 10.95 2.95 -2.11
C GLU A 59 10.94 3.21 -0.62
N ARG A 60 9.76 3.43 -0.03
CA ARG A 60 9.63 3.61 1.41
C ARG A 60 9.69 2.28 2.15
N GLY A 61 9.69 1.17 1.45
CA GLY A 61 9.73 -0.14 2.09
C GLY A 61 8.41 -0.60 2.67
N LEU A 62 7.30 -0.03 2.20
CA LEU A 62 5.99 -0.36 2.76
C LEU A 62 5.30 -1.48 2.02
N ILE A 63 5.64 -1.70 0.76
CA ILE A 63 5.01 -2.74 -0.04
C ILE A 63 6.05 -3.49 -0.84
N ILE A 64 5.68 -4.69 -1.24
CA ILE A 64 6.49 -5.56 -2.06
C ILE A 64 5.63 -6.03 -3.22
N THR A 65 6.16 -5.93 -4.45
CA THR A 65 5.46 -6.46 -5.60
C THR A 65 6.06 -7.81 -5.95
N ARG A 66 5.20 -8.81 -6.09
CA ARG A 66 5.63 -10.13 -6.52
C ARG A 66 5.02 -10.39 -7.89
N GLN A 67 5.89 -10.54 -8.84
CA GLN A 67 5.45 -10.67 -10.23
C GLN A 67 4.52 -11.86 -10.37
N GLY A 68 3.38 -11.62 -11.01
CA GLY A 68 2.41 -12.66 -11.22
C GLY A 68 1.54 -12.98 -10.02
N ARG A 69 1.80 -12.38 -8.86
CA ARG A 69 1.05 -12.67 -7.65
C ARG A 69 0.37 -11.45 -7.04
N GLY A 70 0.90 -10.25 -7.31
CA GLY A 70 0.28 -9.04 -6.83
C GLY A 70 1.19 -8.24 -5.93
N THR A 71 0.60 -7.29 -5.23
CA THR A 71 1.32 -6.39 -4.35
C THR A 71 0.91 -6.68 -2.91
N PHE A 72 1.91 -6.78 -2.06
CA PHE A 72 1.71 -7.17 -0.67
C PHE A 72 2.28 -6.12 0.26
N VAL A 73 1.70 -6.02 1.44
CA VAL A 73 2.25 -5.16 2.48
C VAL A 73 3.55 -5.80 2.96
N ALA A 74 4.62 -5.00 3.03
CA ALA A 74 5.88 -5.51 3.55
C ALA A 74 5.68 -5.95 4.99
N PRO A 75 6.23 -7.09 5.39
CA PRO A 75 6.02 -7.58 6.76
C PRO A 75 6.39 -6.56 7.82
N SER A 76 7.47 -5.82 7.62
CA SER A 76 7.90 -4.84 8.62
C SER A 76 6.96 -3.64 8.70
N ALA A 77 6.10 -3.45 7.72
CA ALA A 77 5.16 -2.33 7.69
C ALA A 77 3.80 -2.69 8.26
N ARG A 78 3.56 -3.96 8.53
CA ARG A 78 2.26 -4.41 9.06
C ARG A 78 2.13 -3.97 10.50
N PRO A 79 0.91 -3.56 10.92
CA PRO A 79 0.72 -3.26 12.33
C PRO A 79 0.95 -4.51 13.19
N PRO A 80 1.27 -4.33 14.47
CA PRO A 80 1.61 -5.47 15.32
C PRO A 80 0.59 -6.60 15.30
N SER A 81 -0.69 -6.27 15.32
CA SER A 81 -1.71 -7.32 15.32
C SER A 81 -1.69 -8.12 14.02
N ALA A 82 -1.45 -7.45 12.90
CA ALA A 82 -1.39 -8.15 11.62
C ALA A 82 -0.09 -8.94 11.51
N GLN A 83 0.97 -8.45 12.12
CA GLN A 83 2.23 -9.19 12.11
C GLN A 83 2.08 -10.50 12.88
N ASP A 84 1.39 -10.44 14.00
CA ASP A 84 1.16 -11.66 14.77
C ASP A 84 0.41 -12.70 13.95
N GLU A 85 -0.61 -12.26 13.27
CA GLU A 85 -1.38 -13.18 12.46
C GLU A 85 -0.61 -13.64 11.24
N GLY A 86 0.23 -12.77 10.73
CA GLY A 86 0.98 -13.07 9.54
C GLY A 86 2.22 -13.86 9.79
N GLN A 87 2.50 -14.21 11.01
CA GLN A 87 3.68 -14.96 11.39
C GLN A 87 3.31 -16.39 11.60
N PRO A 88 2.96 -17.09 10.60
CA PRO A 88 2.76 -18.50 10.83
C PRO A 88 4.09 -18.96 11.20
N ALA A 89 4.06 -19.65 11.97
CA ALA A 89 5.29 -20.10 12.37
C ALA A 89 6.18 -20.34 11.26
N ASP A 90 6.22 -19.91 10.60
CA ASP A 90 7.12 -19.95 9.81
C ASP A 90 8.10 -20.03 9.97
N GLY A 91 8.03 -20.09 10.58
CA GLY A 91 8.65 -20.07 10.77
C GLY A 91 9.48 -20.40 10.94
N ASP A 92 9.37 -20.54 11.27
CA ASP A 92 9.97 -20.74 11.42
C ASP A 92 10.64 -21.37 11.18
N ASP A 93 10.61 -21.54 11.33
CA ASP A 93 11.13 -21.98 11.08
C ASP A 93 11.81 -22.57 10.80
N ARG A 94 11.84 -22.70 10.86
CA ARG A 94 12.20 -23.08 10.57
C ARG A 94 12.65 -23.61 10.29
#